data_0e7b6a90a1a8e208daafcf01a4ff76ce
#
_entry.id   0e7b6a90a1a8e208daafcf01a4ff76ce
#
_cell.length_a   1.000
_cell.length_b   1.000
_cell.length_c   1.000
_cell.angle_alpha   90.00
_cell.angle_beta   90.00
_cell.angle_gamma   90.00
#
_symmetry.space_group_name_H-M   'P 1'
#
loop_
_entity.id
_entity.type
_entity.pdbx_description
1 polymer ?
#
loop_
_entity_poly.entity_id
_entity_poly.type
_entity_poly.pdbx_seq_one_letter_code
_entity_poly.pdbx_strand_id
1 'polypeptide(L)'
;MYHFCRKERRKNMSIFNQFITTKESSISGLTDELKAIYIQSRYQDNSIVVVTNTLYEANILFQRLKSYTNEVLFFPMDDFLTSEALAVSPELKTTRLETLYSLLKKNHQIVVTNLMGYLRYLPTKKVLNNKIISLKVNHDYNMNELIQKIYSIGYTKETITSVTGNYSTRGFVIDIFPIMEEHPIRLEFWGDTLDSIKYFDENTQKTISSLSEIKIFPNTET
;
A
#
# COMPACT_ATOMS: atom_id res chain seq x y z
N MET A 1 45.69 7.85 2.75
CA MET A 1 44.63 7.53 3.78
C MET A 1 43.42 6.80 3.21
N TYR A 2 43.21 6.74 1.89
CA TYR A 2 42.04 6.07 1.26
C TYR A 2 42.21 4.57 0.97
N HIS A 3 43.41 4.02 1.06
CA HIS A 3 43.68 2.60 0.71
C HIS A 3 43.37 1.62 1.88
N PHE A 4 43.42 2.07 3.11
CA PHE A 4 43.20 1.21 4.29
C PHE A 4 41.70 0.87 4.49
N CYS A 5 40.82 1.84 4.22
CA CYS A 5 39.38 1.66 4.37
C CYS A 5 38.75 0.69 3.32
N ARG A 6 39.41 0.55 2.14
CA ARG A 6 38.91 -0.34 1.07
C ARG A 6 39.21 -1.83 1.34
N LYS A 7 40.29 -2.12 2.06
CA LYS A 7 40.68 -3.51 2.41
C LYS A 7 39.84 -4.06 3.55
N GLU A 8 39.49 -3.24 4.55
CA GLU A 8 38.61 -3.66 5.66
C GLU A 8 37.17 -3.86 5.19
N ARG A 9 36.64 -3.00 4.31
CA ARG A 9 35.32 -3.23 3.69
C ARG A 9 35.23 -4.54 2.93
N ARG A 10 36.27 -4.95 2.21
CA ARG A 10 36.32 -6.25 1.50
C ARG A 10 36.38 -7.44 2.46
N LYS A 11 37.03 -7.33 3.59
CA LYS A 11 37.12 -8.41 4.59
C LYS A 11 35.80 -8.62 5.34
N ASN A 12 35.10 -7.54 5.67
CA ASN A 12 33.77 -7.60 6.25
C ASN A 12 32.72 -8.11 5.26
N MET A 13 32.79 -7.72 3.97
CA MET A 13 31.95 -8.30 2.92
C MET A 13 32.15 -9.81 2.74
N SER A 14 33.32 -10.38 3.02
CA SER A 14 33.55 -11.83 2.87
C SER A 14 32.85 -12.63 3.98
N ILE A 15 32.75 -12.14 5.20
CA ILE A 15 32.00 -12.78 6.29
C ILE A 15 30.49 -12.66 6.00
N PHE A 16 30.04 -11.52 5.57
CA PHE A 16 28.66 -11.32 5.12
C PHE A 16 28.30 -12.22 3.94
N ASN A 17 29.19 -12.36 2.93
CA ASN A 17 28.93 -13.23 1.80
C ASN A 17 28.81 -14.71 2.21
N GLN A 18 29.61 -15.21 3.17
CA GLN A 18 29.46 -16.57 3.71
C GLN A 18 28.12 -16.75 4.42
N PHE A 19 27.69 -15.79 5.22
CA PHE A 19 26.41 -15.78 5.90
C PHE A 19 25.23 -15.72 4.89
N ILE A 20 25.36 -14.93 3.84
CA ILE A 20 24.36 -14.74 2.78
C ILE A 20 24.24 -15.95 1.86
N THR A 21 25.35 -16.68 1.58
CA THR A 21 25.37 -17.82 0.65
C THR A 21 24.95 -19.15 1.29
N THR A 22 24.70 -19.18 2.60
CA THR A 22 24.19 -20.34 3.31
C THR A 22 22.88 -20.80 2.69
N LYS A 23 22.82 -22.04 2.22
CA LYS A 23 21.60 -22.68 1.68
C LYS A 23 20.80 -23.45 2.75
N GLU A 24 21.08 -23.19 4.00
CA GLU A 24 20.41 -23.84 5.11
C GLU A 24 18.92 -23.52 5.13
N SER A 25 18.10 -24.53 5.39
CA SER A 25 16.65 -24.40 5.52
C SER A 25 16.22 -23.79 6.86
N SER A 26 17.15 -23.73 7.81
CA SER A 26 16.88 -23.19 9.15
C SER A 26 18.11 -22.46 9.68
N ILE A 27 17.89 -21.26 10.21
CA ILE A 27 18.90 -20.43 10.85
C ILE A 27 18.35 -20.00 12.21
N SER A 28 19.13 -20.20 13.28
CA SER A 28 18.77 -19.82 14.63
C SER A 28 19.78 -18.82 15.23
N GLY A 29 19.40 -18.14 16.32
CA GLY A 29 20.29 -17.24 17.05
C GLY A 29 20.48 -15.85 16.40
N LEU A 30 19.66 -15.51 15.39
CA LEU A 30 19.71 -14.17 14.78
C LEU A 30 18.99 -13.14 15.65
N THR A 31 19.65 -12.01 15.89
CA THR A 31 18.98 -10.80 16.38
C THR A 31 18.04 -10.24 15.32
N ASP A 32 17.12 -9.34 15.67
CA ASP A 32 16.18 -8.76 14.72
C ASP A 32 16.89 -7.95 13.63
N GLU A 33 17.99 -7.29 13.96
CA GLU A 33 18.86 -6.60 13.01
C GLU A 33 19.48 -7.58 12.00
N LEU A 34 20.02 -8.69 12.45
CA LEU A 34 20.61 -9.71 11.58
C LEU A 34 19.57 -10.40 10.72
N LYS A 35 18.34 -10.62 11.23
CA LYS A 35 17.21 -11.10 10.42
C LYS A 35 16.91 -10.14 9.27
N ALA A 36 16.80 -8.83 9.56
CA ALA A 36 16.53 -7.82 8.54
C ALA A 36 17.62 -7.75 7.47
N ILE A 37 18.89 -7.74 7.88
CA ILE A 37 20.04 -7.75 6.96
C ILE A 37 20.05 -9.02 6.12
N TYR A 38 19.78 -10.20 6.70
CA TYR A 38 19.71 -11.47 5.99
C TYR A 38 18.62 -11.46 4.93
N ILE A 39 17.40 -11.04 5.29
CA ILE A 39 16.27 -10.94 4.36
C ILE A 39 16.60 -9.97 3.22
N GLN A 40 17.11 -8.79 3.53
CA GLN A 40 17.50 -7.79 2.54
C GLN A 40 18.57 -8.31 1.60
N SER A 41 19.54 -9.09 2.10
CA SER A 41 20.60 -9.68 1.29
C SER A 41 20.10 -10.77 0.32
N ARG A 42 18.97 -11.43 0.63
CA ARG A 42 18.29 -12.41 -0.24
C ARG A 42 17.40 -11.75 -1.27
N TYR A 43 17.06 -10.49 -1.08
CA TYR A 43 16.29 -9.69 -2.01
C TYR A 43 17.19 -9.19 -3.14
N GLN A 44 17.28 -9.96 -4.22
CA GLN A 44 18.03 -9.58 -5.44
C GLN A 44 17.05 -9.41 -6.60
N ASP A 45 16.49 -10.54 -7.09
CA ASP A 45 15.64 -10.54 -8.29
C ASP A 45 14.26 -11.17 -8.04
N ASN A 46 13.99 -11.61 -6.80
CA ASN A 46 12.73 -12.30 -6.45
C ASN A 46 12.00 -11.57 -5.34
N SER A 47 10.67 -11.58 -5.41
CA SER A 47 9.85 -11.16 -4.28
C SER A 47 10.02 -12.11 -3.09
N ILE A 48 10.04 -11.54 -1.90
CA ILE A 48 10.14 -12.29 -0.64
C ILE A 48 8.89 -12.02 0.18
N VAL A 49 8.25 -13.08 0.68
CA VAL A 49 7.21 -12.97 1.70
C VAL A 49 7.80 -13.44 3.03
N VAL A 50 7.78 -12.56 4.02
CA VAL A 50 8.24 -12.85 5.38
C VAL A 50 7.05 -12.95 6.29
N VAL A 51 6.87 -14.11 6.91
CA VAL A 51 5.74 -14.39 7.81
C VAL A 51 6.26 -14.50 9.24
N THR A 52 5.67 -13.74 10.15
CA THR A 52 5.91 -13.84 11.61
C THR A 52 4.70 -14.44 12.31
N ASN A 53 4.85 -14.83 13.56
CA ASN A 53 3.74 -15.40 14.32
C ASN A 53 2.68 -14.35 14.67
N THR A 54 3.10 -13.13 15.04
CA THR A 54 2.23 -12.07 15.54
C THR A 54 2.35 -10.78 14.73
N LEU A 55 1.33 -9.94 14.80
CA LEU A 55 1.34 -8.59 14.25
C LEU A 55 2.46 -7.73 14.85
N TYR A 56 2.72 -7.88 16.14
CA TYR A 56 3.79 -7.16 16.84
C TYR A 56 5.17 -7.49 16.24
N GLU A 57 5.49 -8.78 16.10
CA GLU A 57 6.75 -9.23 15.48
C GLU A 57 6.87 -8.76 14.02
N ALA A 58 5.76 -8.82 13.25
CA ALA A 58 5.71 -8.33 11.87
C ALA A 58 6.06 -6.84 11.80
N ASN A 59 5.48 -6.03 12.69
CA ASN A 59 5.73 -4.60 12.73
C ASN A 59 7.19 -4.28 13.06
N ILE A 60 7.77 -4.93 14.07
CA ILE A 60 9.20 -4.75 14.44
C ILE A 60 10.07 -5.05 13.22
N LEU A 61 9.88 -6.21 12.59
CA LEU A 61 10.70 -6.63 11.45
C LEU A 61 10.52 -5.69 10.24
N PHE A 62 9.29 -5.24 9.97
CA PHE A 62 9.00 -4.25 8.94
C PHE A 62 9.76 -2.96 9.18
N GLN A 63 9.71 -2.39 10.39
CA GLN A 63 10.43 -1.16 10.73
C GLN A 63 11.95 -1.32 10.58
N ARG A 64 12.50 -2.48 10.95
CA ARG A 64 13.92 -2.79 10.76
C ARG A 64 14.29 -2.85 9.28
N LEU A 65 13.52 -3.58 8.48
CA LEU A 65 13.75 -3.67 7.02
C LEU A 65 13.63 -2.32 6.33
N LYS A 66 12.66 -1.49 6.74
CA LYS A 66 12.47 -0.14 6.20
C LYS A 66 13.69 0.77 6.41
N SER A 67 14.51 0.51 7.42
CA SER A 67 15.78 1.24 7.64
C SER A 67 16.88 0.86 6.64
N TYR A 68 16.75 -0.27 5.93
CA TYR A 68 17.73 -0.75 4.97
C TYR A 68 17.28 -0.65 3.52
N THR A 69 15.96 -0.66 3.27
CA THR A 69 15.40 -0.63 1.91
C THR A 69 14.02 0.02 1.87
N ASN A 70 13.73 0.71 0.76
CA ASN A 70 12.40 1.24 0.46
C ASN A 70 11.51 0.21 -0.28
N GLU A 71 12.03 -0.97 -0.61
CA GLU A 71 11.31 -2.01 -1.36
C GLU A 71 10.57 -2.98 -0.43
N VAL A 72 10.27 -2.57 0.80
CA VAL A 72 9.53 -3.35 1.79
C VAL A 72 8.10 -2.84 1.95
N LEU A 73 7.16 -3.76 1.94
CA LEU A 73 5.73 -3.53 2.14
C LEU A 73 5.25 -4.24 3.40
N PHE A 74 4.22 -3.71 4.01
CA PHE A 74 3.60 -4.27 5.21
C PHE A 74 2.17 -4.70 4.93
N PHE A 75 1.88 -5.99 5.19
CA PHE A 75 0.54 -6.56 5.06
C PHE A 75 0.06 -7.06 6.44
N PRO A 76 -0.38 -6.14 7.32
CA PRO A 76 -0.75 -6.46 8.69
C PRO A 76 -2.16 -7.04 8.81
N MET A 77 -2.36 -7.98 9.74
CA MET A 77 -3.67 -8.49 10.13
C MET A 77 -3.76 -8.61 11.64
N ASP A 78 -4.94 -8.37 12.21
CA ASP A 78 -5.16 -8.61 13.64
C ASP A 78 -4.90 -10.08 13.98
N ASP A 79 -4.30 -10.33 15.14
CA ASP A 79 -3.90 -11.69 15.57
C ASP A 79 -5.09 -12.54 16.05
N PHE A 80 -6.27 -11.96 16.17
CA PHE A 80 -7.45 -12.63 16.70
C PHE A 80 -8.49 -12.95 15.63
N LEU A 81 -8.92 -14.22 15.61
CA LEU A 81 -10.06 -14.73 14.84
C LEU A 81 -11.34 -14.67 15.69
N THR A 82 -11.68 -13.59 16.33
CA THR A 82 -12.96 -13.52 17.02
C THR A 82 -14.03 -13.06 16.03
N SER A 83 -15.13 -13.83 15.94
CA SER A 83 -16.36 -13.43 15.26
C SER A 83 -16.98 -12.16 15.86
N GLU A 84 -16.47 -11.72 17.00
CA GLU A 84 -16.80 -10.51 17.72
C GLU A 84 -15.84 -9.35 17.46
N ALA A 85 -14.84 -9.50 16.60
CA ALA A 85 -14.00 -8.39 16.18
C ALA A 85 -14.83 -7.41 15.34
N LEU A 86 -15.64 -6.64 16.04
CA LEU A 86 -16.54 -5.60 15.52
C LEU A 86 -15.79 -4.41 14.88
N ALA A 87 -14.48 -4.39 14.93
CA ALA A 87 -13.70 -3.33 14.30
C ALA A 87 -12.36 -3.89 13.80
N VAL A 88 -12.33 -4.31 12.54
CA VAL A 88 -11.06 -4.33 11.80
C VAL A 88 -10.51 -2.92 11.83
N SER A 89 -9.31 -2.72 12.38
CA SER A 89 -8.68 -1.40 12.41
C SER A 89 -8.67 -0.81 11.00
N PRO A 90 -9.28 0.36 10.78
CA PRO A 90 -9.31 1.01 9.46
C PRO A 90 -7.90 1.27 8.94
N GLU A 91 -6.95 1.56 9.82
CA GLU A 91 -5.54 1.80 9.49
C GLU A 91 -4.85 0.54 8.96
N LEU A 92 -5.08 -0.62 9.60
CA LEU A 92 -4.53 -1.89 9.11
C LEU A 92 -5.14 -2.27 7.75
N LYS A 93 -6.44 -2.01 7.55
CA LYS A 93 -7.10 -2.21 6.26
C LYS A 93 -6.47 -1.34 5.17
N THR A 94 -6.28 -0.04 5.43
CA THR A 94 -5.65 0.89 4.49
C THR A 94 -4.24 0.42 4.12
N THR A 95 -3.41 0.08 5.11
CA THR A 95 -2.05 -0.43 4.89
C THR A 95 -2.02 -1.70 4.04
N ARG A 96 -2.97 -2.63 4.24
CA ARG A 96 -3.08 -3.83 3.39
C ARG A 96 -3.46 -3.50 1.96
N LEU A 97 -4.42 -2.59 1.76
CA LEU A 97 -4.83 -2.15 0.43
C LEU A 97 -3.68 -1.46 -0.33
N GLU A 98 -2.95 -0.55 0.34
CA GLU A 98 -1.75 0.08 -0.22
C GLU A 98 -0.71 -0.96 -0.63
N THR A 99 -0.48 -1.97 0.21
CA THR A 99 0.41 -3.09 -0.11
C THR A 99 -0.06 -3.85 -1.35
N LEU A 100 -1.34 -4.24 -1.42
CA LEU A 100 -1.90 -4.96 -2.58
C LEU A 100 -1.75 -4.16 -3.88
N TYR A 101 -2.04 -2.85 -3.85
CA TYR A 101 -1.93 -2.03 -5.06
C TYR A 101 -0.49 -1.70 -5.42
N SER A 102 0.41 -1.60 -4.45
CA SER A 102 1.85 -1.50 -4.72
C SER A 102 2.39 -2.74 -5.42
N LEU A 103 1.93 -3.94 -5.04
CA LEU A 103 2.26 -5.20 -5.70
C LEU A 103 1.72 -5.30 -7.14
N LEU A 104 0.68 -4.54 -7.49
CA LEU A 104 0.22 -4.45 -8.88
C LEU A 104 1.18 -3.63 -9.76
N LYS A 105 1.87 -2.65 -9.17
CA LYS A 105 2.75 -1.71 -9.89
C LYS A 105 4.18 -2.23 -10.05
N LYS A 106 4.70 -2.96 -9.06
CA LYS A 106 6.09 -3.46 -9.02
C LYS A 106 6.15 -4.98 -8.93
N ASN A 107 7.11 -5.59 -9.62
CA ASN A 107 7.24 -7.05 -9.66
C ASN A 107 8.10 -7.63 -8.54
N HIS A 108 9.00 -6.84 -7.93
CA HIS A 108 9.95 -7.33 -6.92
C HIS A 108 9.83 -6.49 -5.66
N GLN A 109 9.38 -7.10 -4.57
CA GLN A 109 9.25 -6.44 -3.27
C GLN A 109 9.36 -7.45 -2.13
N ILE A 110 9.74 -6.96 -0.95
CA ILE A 110 9.69 -7.70 0.30
C ILE A 110 8.33 -7.40 0.94
N VAL A 111 7.53 -8.41 1.21
CA VAL A 111 6.26 -8.25 1.94
C VAL A 111 6.42 -8.86 3.31
N VAL A 112 6.23 -8.07 4.36
CA VAL A 112 6.20 -8.54 5.75
C VAL A 112 4.75 -8.66 6.19
N THR A 113 4.39 -9.82 6.74
CA THR A 113 3.04 -10.11 7.25
C THR A 113 3.11 -11.00 8.48
N ASN A 114 2.04 -11.07 9.24
CA ASN A 114 1.86 -12.08 10.29
C ASN A 114 1.10 -13.30 9.76
N LEU A 115 1.03 -14.36 10.57
CA LEU A 115 0.38 -15.63 10.20
C LEU A 115 -1.06 -15.40 9.73
N MET A 116 -1.82 -14.54 10.40
CA MET A 116 -3.20 -14.24 10.04
C MET A 116 -3.32 -13.53 8.69
N GLY A 117 -2.41 -12.62 8.38
CA GLY A 117 -2.34 -11.98 7.07
C GLY A 117 -1.95 -12.95 5.96
N TYR A 118 -1.03 -13.87 6.22
CA TYR A 118 -0.62 -14.90 5.26
C TYR A 118 -1.74 -15.88 4.91
N LEU A 119 -2.58 -16.24 5.88
CA LEU A 119 -3.71 -17.15 5.70
C LEU A 119 -4.94 -16.48 5.08
N ARG A 120 -4.92 -15.16 4.88
CA ARG A 120 -6.05 -14.43 4.33
C ARG A 120 -6.27 -14.75 2.86
N TYR A 121 -7.51 -15.05 2.52
CA TYR A 121 -7.91 -15.20 1.12
C TYR A 121 -7.94 -13.85 0.40
N LEU A 122 -7.22 -13.73 -0.70
CA LEU A 122 -7.08 -12.49 -1.47
C LEU A 122 -7.63 -12.67 -2.89
N PRO A 123 -8.21 -11.61 -3.48
CA PRO A 123 -8.63 -11.63 -4.87
C PRO A 123 -7.42 -11.71 -5.82
N THR A 124 -7.64 -12.25 -7.00
CA THR A 124 -6.58 -12.30 -8.02
C THR A 124 -6.23 -10.89 -8.53
N LYS A 125 -5.00 -10.74 -9.05
CA LYS A 125 -4.54 -9.49 -9.70
C LYS A 125 -5.52 -8.98 -10.76
N LYS A 126 -6.14 -9.89 -11.54
CA LYS A 126 -7.13 -9.54 -12.56
C LYS A 126 -8.38 -8.91 -11.96
N VAL A 127 -8.89 -9.47 -10.87
CA VAL A 127 -10.08 -8.96 -10.17
C VAL A 127 -9.80 -7.57 -9.59
N LEU A 128 -8.64 -7.38 -8.94
CA LEU A 128 -8.25 -6.07 -8.40
C LEU A 128 -8.14 -5.01 -9.50
N ASN A 129 -7.46 -5.33 -10.61
CA ASN A 129 -7.29 -4.39 -11.73
C ASN A 129 -8.62 -3.98 -12.37
N ASN A 130 -9.57 -4.91 -12.51
CA ASN A 130 -10.87 -4.61 -13.11
C ASN A 130 -11.74 -3.66 -12.30
N LYS A 131 -11.44 -3.49 -11.01
CA LYS A 131 -12.17 -2.59 -10.11
C LYS A 131 -11.57 -1.18 -10.06
N ILE A 132 -10.40 -0.96 -10.64
CA ILE A 132 -9.76 0.37 -10.67
C ILE A 132 -10.54 1.27 -11.61
N ILE A 133 -10.96 2.44 -11.12
CA ILE A 133 -11.62 3.46 -11.93
C ILE A 133 -10.54 4.40 -12.46
N SER A 134 -10.44 4.53 -13.78
CA SER A 134 -9.54 5.48 -14.44
C SER A 134 -10.34 6.62 -15.02
N LEU A 135 -10.00 7.85 -14.63
CA LEU A 135 -10.67 9.08 -15.09
C LEU A 135 -9.67 10.01 -15.76
N LYS A 136 -10.10 10.69 -16.80
CA LYS A 136 -9.29 11.63 -17.56
C LYS A 136 -10.12 12.87 -17.91
N VAL A 137 -9.52 14.04 -17.75
CA VAL A 137 -10.14 15.33 -18.11
C VAL A 137 -10.51 15.36 -19.58
N ASN A 138 -11.61 16.06 -19.92
CA ASN A 138 -12.20 16.16 -21.27
C ASN A 138 -12.75 14.83 -21.82
N HIS A 139 -13.14 13.91 -20.95
CA HIS A 139 -13.84 12.68 -21.32
C HIS A 139 -15.23 12.65 -20.68
N ASP A 140 -16.18 12.01 -21.35
CA ASP A 140 -17.55 11.90 -20.88
C ASP A 140 -17.71 10.70 -19.94
N TYR A 141 -18.36 10.94 -18.80
CA TYR A 141 -18.70 9.94 -17.80
C TYR A 141 -20.10 10.23 -17.28
N ASN A 142 -20.96 9.24 -17.28
CA ASN A 142 -22.23 9.38 -16.57
C ASN A 142 -21.97 9.50 -15.08
N MET A 143 -22.28 10.67 -14.51
CA MET A 143 -21.98 10.99 -13.10
C MET A 143 -22.66 10.02 -12.13
N ASN A 144 -23.90 9.60 -12.40
CA ASN A 144 -24.64 8.68 -11.55
C ASN A 144 -24.01 7.27 -11.56
N GLU A 145 -23.62 6.79 -12.74
CA GLU A 145 -22.92 5.51 -12.86
C GLU A 145 -21.55 5.56 -12.16
N LEU A 146 -20.84 6.68 -12.26
CA LEU A 146 -19.56 6.88 -11.58
C LEU A 146 -19.73 6.84 -10.05
N ILE A 147 -20.75 7.51 -9.50
CA ILE A 147 -21.09 7.47 -8.09
C ILE A 147 -21.40 6.04 -7.62
N GLN A 148 -22.17 5.29 -8.41
CA GLN A 148 -22.47 3.88 -8.09
C GLN A 148 -21.20 3.01 -8.13
N LYS A 149 -20.31 3.24 -9.09
CA LYS A 149 -19.01 2.55 -9.15
C LYS A 149 -18.14 2.88 -7.93
N ILE A 150 -18.03 4.16 -7.54
CA ILE A 150 -17.29 4.60 -6.36
C ILE A 150 -17.84 3.90 -5.09
N TYR A 151 -19.15 3.88 -4.92
CA TYR A 151 -19.79 3.17 -3.82
C TYR A 151 -19.50 1.65 -3.86
N SER A 152 -19.61 1.01 -5.02
CA SER A 152 -19.42 -0.44 -5.20
C SER A 152 -17.98 -0.89 -4.92
N ILE A 153 -17.00 -0.01 -5.04
CA ILE A 153 -15.60 -0.29 -4.72
C ILE A 153 -15.24 0.09 -3.27
N GLY A 154 -16.24 0.32 -2.40
CA GLY A 154 -16.10 0.39 -0.95
C GLY A 154 -15.89 1.78 -0.37
N TYR A 155 -16.13 2.86 -1.13
CA TYR A 155 -16.11 4.21 -0.57
C TYR A 155 -17.43 4.54 0.13
N THR A 156 -17.33 5.27 1.24
CA THR A 156 -18.49 5.68 2.06
C THR A 156 -18.90 7.11 1.73
N LYS A 157 -20.22 7.31 1.54
CA LYS A 157 -20.75 8.66 1.28
C LYS A 157 -20.85 9.45 2.59
N GLU A 158 -20.26 10.65 2.58
CA GLU A 158 -20.30 11.60 3.68
C GLU A 158 -20.74 12.99 3.21
N THR A 159 -21.04 13.87 4.16
CA THR A 159 -21.38 15.27 3.84
C THR A 159 -20.19 16.06 3.36
N ILE A 160 -19.01 15.79 3.94
CA ILE A 160 -17.72 16.42 3.63
C ILE A 160 -16.67 15.32 3.51
N THR A 161 -15.82 15.42 2.50
CA THR A 161 -14.72 14.48 2.26
C THR A 161 -13.47 14.96 2.98
N SER A 162 -13.17 14.39 4.15
CA SER A 162 -12.02 14.74 5.00
C SER A 162 -11.19 13.54 5.44
N VAL A 163 -11.69 12.32 5.21
CA VAL A 163 -11.02 11.08 5.61
C VAL A 163 -10.87 10.15 4.41
N THR A 164 -9.72 9.49 4.32
CA THR A 164 -9.44 8.49 3.28
C THR A 164 -10.54 7.42 3.21
N GLY A 165 -11.01 7.11 2.01
CA GLY A 165 -12.10 6.16 1.79
C GLY A 165 -13.50 6.79 1.78
N ASN A 166 -13.62 8.11 1.98
CA ASN A 166 -14.88 8.82 1.90
C ASN A 166 -15.06 9.54 0.55
N TYR A 167 -16.32 9.78 0.20
CA TYR A 167 -16.68 10.66 -0.91
C TYR A 167 -17.93 11.49 -0.57
N SER A 168 -18.07 12.64 -1.21
CA SER A 168 -19.25 13.49 -1.14
C SER A 168 -19.66 13.98 -2.52
N THR A 169 -20.92 14.39 -2.67
CA THR A 169 -21.46 14.87 -3.94
C THR A 169 -22.22 16.16 -3.75
N ARG A 170 -22.00 17.15 -4.61
CA ARG A 170 -22.70 18.45 -4.55
C ARG A 170 -22.89 18.99 -5.97
N GLY A 171 -24.13 18.94 -6.46
CA GLY A 171 -24.44 19.33 -7.84
C GLY A 171 -23.63 18.52 -8.84
N PHE A 172 -22.81 19.18 -9.63
CA PHE A 172 -21.92 18.57 -10.63
C PHE A 172 -20.49 18.34 -10.11
N VAL A 173 -20.32 18.21 -8.79
CA VAL A 173 -19.02 17.99 -8.16
C VAL A 173 -19.06 16.68 -7.36
N ILE A 174 -18.01 15.87 -7.51
CA ILE A 174 -17.71 14.71 -6.66
C ILE A 174 -16.37 14.99 -5.99
N ASP A 175 -16.37 15.02 -4.68
CA ASP A 175 -15.16 15.01 -3.87
C ASP A 175 -14.92 13.57 -3.39
N ILE A 176 -13.70 13.07 -3.49
CA ILE A 176 -13.32 11.72 -3.04
C ILE A 176 -11.92 11.75 -2.45
N PHE A 177 -11.69 10.99 -1.37
CA PHE A 177 -10.35 10.80 -0.81
C PHE A 177 -9.86 9.38 -1.11
N PRO A 178 -9.11 9.18 -2.21
CA PRO A 178 -8.63 7.88 -2.61
C PRO A 178 -7.57 7.34 -1.64
N ILE A 179 -7.52 6.02 -1.46
CA ILE A 179 -6.61 5.36 -0.51
C ILE A 179 -5.12 5.44 -0.88
N MET A 180 -4.79 5.77 -2.12
CA MET A 180 -3.41 5.86 -2.61
C MET A 180 -2.92 7.30 -2.78
N GLU A 181 -3.72 8.26 -2.31
CA GLU A 181 -3.44 9.69 -2.48
C GLU A 181 -3.28 10.36 -1.11
N GLU A 182 -2.38 11.34 -1.03
CA GLU A 182 -2.12 12.11 0.19
C GLU A 182 -3.21 13.17 0.46
N HIS A 183 -3.92 13.57 -0.59
CA HIS A 183 -4.97 14.59 -0.54
C HIS A 183 -6.24 14.11 -1.25
N PRO A 184 -7.42 14.58 -0.83
CA PRO A 184 -8.65 14.34 -1.55
C PRO A 184 -8.64 15.04 -2.92
N ILE A 185 -9.41 14.47 -3.85
CA ILE A 185 -9.59 15.01 -5.19
C ILE A 185 -11.01 15.51 -5.39
N ARG A 186 -11.13 16.58 -6.16
CA ARG A 186 -12.38 17.17 -6.64
C ARG A 186 -12.52 16.93 -8.13
N LEU A 187 -13.61 16.28 -8.52
CA LEU A 187 -14.01 16.03 -9.89
C LEU A 187 -15.13 17.02 -10.23
N GLU A 188 -14.89 17.93 -11.14
CA GLU A 188 -15.88 18.93 -11.58
C GLU A 188 -16.39 18.56 -12.97
N PHE A 189 -17.71 18.52 -13.13
CA PHE A 189 -18.37 18.12 -14.36
C PHE A 189 -19.11 19.30 -15.02
N TRP A 190 -19.10 19.32 -16.35
CA TRP A 190 -19.97 20.13 -17.17
C TRP A 190 -20.85 19.19 -18.00
N GLY A 191 -22.10 19.01 -17.58
CA GLY A 191 -22.93 17.92 -18.10
C GLY A 191 -22.32 16.58 -17.75
N ASP A 192 -22.07 15.75 -18.78
CA ASP A 192 -21.41 14.44 -18.63
C ASP A 192 -19.88 14.53 -18.80
N THR A 193 -19.34 15.68 -19.23
CA THR A 193 -17.91 15.85 -19.47
C THR A 193 -17.19 16.19 -18.15
N LEU A 194 -16.15 15.42 -17.81
CA LEU A 194 -15.25 15.72 -16.69
C LEU A 194 -14.34 16.89 -17.07
N ASP A 195 -14.67 18.09 -16.58
CA ASP A 195 -13.98 19.34 -16.92
C ASP A 195 -12.65 19.49 -16.19
N SER A 196 -12.60 19.12 -14.91
CA SER A 196 -11.37 19.23 -14.12
C SER A 196 -11.23 18.17 -13.04
N ILE A 197 -9.98 17.84 -12.72
CA ILE A 197 -9.57 17.01 -11.58
C ILE A 197 -8.57 17.83 -10.77
N LYS A 198 -8.85 18.04 -9.47
CA LYS A 198 -8.01 18.89 -8.60
C LYS A 198 -7.75 18.21 -7.27
N TYR A 199 -6.51 18.24 -6.78
CA TYR A 199 -6.26 18.01 -5.37
C TYR A 199 -6.72 19.24 -4.57
N PHE A 200 -7.29 18.99 -3.40
CA PHE A 200 -7.63 20.04 -2.46
C PHE A 200 -7.25 19.66 -1.02
N ASP A 201 -7.03 20.65 -0.20
CA ASP A 201 -6.75 20.47 1.23
C ASP A 201 -8.05 20.17 1.97
N GLU A 202 -8.09 19.06 2.70
CA GLU A 202 -9.27 18.55 3.39
C GLU A 202 -9.81 19.49 4.49
N ASN A 203 -8.92 20.31 5.09
CA ASN A 203 -9.28 21.23 6.17
C ASN A 203 -9.76 22.60 5.64
N THR A 204 -9.03 23.15 4.68
CA THR A 204 -9.30 24.50 4.13
C THR A 204 -10.18 24.46 2.88
N GLN A 205 -10.36 23.30 2.26
CA GLN A 205 -11.10 23.08 1.01
C GLN A 205 -10.51 23.84 -0.20
N LYS A 206 -9.29 24.35 -0.08
CA LYS A 206 -8.60 25.08 -1.15
C LYS A 206 -7.91 24.12 -2.12
N THR A 207 -7.96 24.44 -3.38
CA THR A 207 -7.24 23.70 -4.44
C THR A 207 -5.74 23.80 -4.21
N ILE A 208 -5.07 22.63 -4.28
CA ILE A 208 -3.61 22.49 -4.19
C ILE A 208 -3.01 22.48 -5.59
N SER A 209 -3.49 21.58 -6.45
CA SER A 209 -3.00 21.41 -7.83
C SER A 209 -4.04 20.72 -8.72
N SER A 210 -3.81 20.73 -10.03
CA SER A 210 -4.68 20.10 -11.01
C SER A 210 -4.01 18.86 -11.62
N LEU A 211 -4.83 17.90 -12.03
CA LEU A 211 -4.42 16.66 -12.67
C LEU A 211 -5.08 16.54 -14.05
N SER A 212 -4.41 15.89 -15.00
CA SER A 212 -5.00 15.51 -16.28
C SER A 212 -5.74 14.17 -16.22
N GLU A 213 -5.33 13.27 -15.33
CA GLU A 213 -5.91 11.94 -15.14
C GLU A 213 -5.69 11.44 -13.71
N ILE A 214 -6.53 10.51 -13.25
CA ILE A 214 -6.42 9.86 -11.94
C ILE A 214 -6.88 8.41 -12.00
N LYS A 215 -6.32 7.56 -11.14
CA LYS A 215 -6.78 6.20 -10.88
C LYS A 215 -7.28 6.08 -9.46
N ILE A 216 -8.55 5.73 -9.31
CA ILE A 216 -9.18 5.50 -8.01
C ILE A 216 -9.15 3.99 -7.75
N PHE A 217 -8.43 3.61 -6.71
CA PHE A 217 -8.30 2.22 -6.29
C PHE A 217 -9.44 1.85 -5.35
N PRO A 218 -9.94 0.59 -5.40
CA PRO A 218 -10.97 0.13 -4.47
C PRO A 218 -10.56 0.27 -3.01
N ASN A 219 -11.51 0.71 -2.17
CA ASN A 219 -11.37 0.74 -0.71
C ASN A 219 -11.91 -0.56 -0.07
N THR A 220 -11.79 -1.68 -0.78
CA THR A 220 -12.18 -3.02 -0.31
C THR A 220 -11.19 -4.07 -0.81
N GLU A 221 -11.00 -5.12 -0.01
CA GLU A 221 -10.16 -6.27 -0.32
C GLU A 221 -10.91 -7.39 -1.06
N THR A 222 -12.20 -7.21 -1.30
CA THR A 222 -13.11 -8.22 -1.91
C THR A 222 -13.70 -7.73 -3.20
#